data_0bddbc27c5e20fd72b99e380c59b16ca
#
_entry.id   0bddbc27c5e20fd72b99e380c59b16ca
#
_cell.length_a   1.000
_cell.length_b   1.000
_cell.length_c   1.000
_cell.angle_alpha   90.00
_cell.angle_beta   90.00
_cell.angle_gamma   90.00
#
_symmetry.space_group_name_H-M   'P 1'
#
loop_
_entity.id
_entity.type
_entity.pdbx_description
1 polymer ?
#
loop_
_entity_poly.entity_id
_entity_poly.type
_entity_poly.pdbx_seq_one_letter_code
_entity_poly.pdbx_strand_id
1 'polypeptide(L)'
;MESGLEKTRAHFRAAFKTNPADAYRDWFRLQEELREREDAQTSRALADDFWTFIRDLPFAAEEERARFFHNVAVFFGSPGPAADLTRAREGFSAALAHFDEHEESGWHARVLHNYGTALSNLGSTAADLSEAVALFEQALSWRTSEREIARGVTLHNMGIALRRLAELDPEPAADHLGRSAAALREAAEIRGRHGLVESHALSLFHLALTLESLNRTEEARLCFRYAADEFDVLGKKQSAAIARERSAAMEP
;
A
#
# COMPACT_ATOMS: atom_id res chain seq x y z
N MET A 1 -8.24 -7.48 -33.29
CA MET A 1 -7.81 -6.97 -31.97
C MET A 1 -7.07 -5.63 -32.08
N GLU A 2 -6.06 -5.46 -32.95
CA GLU A 2 -5.33 -4.17 -33.08
C GLU A 2 -6.20 -2.94 -33.31
N SER A 3 -7.24 -3.04 -34.15
CA SER A 3 -8.10 -1.86 -34.42
C SER A 3 -8.92 -1.39 -33.21
N GLY A 4 -9.22 -2.26 -32.25
CA GLY A 4 -9.95 -1.91 -31.03
C GLY A 4 -9.04 -1.17 -30.04
N LEU A 5 -7.84 -1.68 -29.81
CA LEU A 5 -6.84 -1.08 -28.94
C LEU A 5 -6.44 0.32 -29.43
N GLU A 6 -6.20 0.51 -30.72
CA GLU A 6 -5.88 1.81 -31.31
C GLU A 6 -7.00 2.84 -31.12
N LYS A 7 -8.27 2.44 -31.25
CA LYS A 7 -9.40 3.34 -30.97
C LYS A 7 -9.44 3.75 -29.49
N THR A 8 -9.21 2.82 -28.57
CA THR A 8 -9.14 3.10 -27.14
C THR A 8 -7.99 4.06 -26.81
N ARG A 9 -6.81 3.84 -27.39
CA ARG A 9 -5.66 4.76 -27.27
C ARG A 9 -5.98 6.18 -27.73
N ALA A 10 -6.57 6.30 -28.92
CA ALA A 10 -6.95 7.61 -29.48
C ALA A 10 -7.99 8.32 -28.61
N HIS A 11 -8.97 7.59 -28.11
CA HIS A 11 -10.00 8.11 -27.20
C HIS A 11 -9.36 8.72 -25.94
N PHE A 12 -8.53 7.96 -25.23
CA PHE A 12 -7.90 8.43 -24.00
C PHE A 12 -6.94 9.60 -24.25
N ARG A 13 -6.14 9.57 -25.32
CA ARG A 13 -5.28 10.71 -25.68
C ARG A 13 -6.06 12.01 -25.89
N ALA A 14 -7.25 11.94 -26.49
CA ALA A 14 -8.11 13.10 -26.64
C ALA A 14 -8.74 13.54 -25.31
N ALA A 15 -9.27 12.59 -24.55
CA ALA A 15 -9.91 12.85 -23.25
C ALA A 15 -8.93 13.49 -22.24
N PHE A 16 -7.70 12.97 -22.12
CA PHE A 16 -6.69 13.52 -21.22
C PHE A 16 -6.25 14.95 -21.57
N LYS A 17 -6.28 15.33 -22.84
CA LYS A 17 -6.00 16.72 -23.26
C LYS A 17 -7.10 17.70 -22.86
N THR A 18 -8.32 17.22 -22.70
CA THR A 18 -9.49 18.05 -22.42
C THR A 18 -9.77 18.12 -20.91
N ASN A 19 -9.79 16.99 -20.23
CA ASN A 19 -10.03 16.89 -18.79
C ASN A 19 -9.23 15.70 -18.20
N PRO A 20 -8.00 15.93 -17.73
CA PRO A 20 -7.13 14.87 -17.22
C PRO A 20 -7.74 14.06 -16.07
N ALA A 21 -8.46 14.71 -15.14
CA ALA A 21 -9.02 14.07 -13.96
C ALA A 21 -10.15 13.09 -14.30
N ASP A 22 -11.07 13.47 -15.19
CA ASP A 22 -12.15 12.60 -15.63
C ASP A 22 -11.63 11.46 -16.50
N ALA A 23 -10.72 11.78 -17.42
CA ALA A 23 -10.07 10.79 -18.27
C ALA A 23 -9.31 9.74 -17.46
N TYR A 24 -8.66 10.14 -16.36
CA TYR A 24 -7.99 9.21 -15.44
C TYR A 24 -8.99 8.26 -14.77
N ARG A 25 -10.14 8.75 -14.30
CA ARG A 25 -11.16 7.89 -13.69
C ARG A 25 -11.68 6.83 -14.65
N ASP A 26 -11.95 7.21 -15.90
CA ASP A 26 -12.43 6.29 -16.92
C ASP A 26 -11.35 5.30 -17.35
N TRP A 27 -10.11 5.76 -17.47
CA TRP A 27 -8.95 4.90 -17.73
C TRP A 27 -8.72 3.90 -16.59
N PHE A 28 -8.80 4.35 -15.34
CA PHE A 28 -8.65 3.48 -14.17
C PHE A 28 -9.76 2.42 -14.13
N ARG A 29 -11.01 2.81 -14.40
CA ARG A 29 -12.13 1.84 -14.49
C ARG A 29 -11.87 0.78 -15.57
N LEU A 30 -11.39 1.18 -16.73
CA LEU A 30 -11.02 0.22 -17.78
C LEU A 30 -9.91 -0.73 -17.31
N GLN A 31 -8.91 -0.26 -16.57
CA GLN A 31 -7.86 -1.11 -16.03
C GLN A 31 -8.42 -2.16 -15.04
N GLU A 32 -9.39 -1.78 -14.21
CA GLU A 32 -10.08 -2.72 -13.30
C GLU A 32 -10.88 -3.77 -14.10
N GLU A 33 -11.61 -3.36 -15.14
CA GLU A 33 -12.33 -4.29 -16.03
C GLU A 33 -11.38 -5.27 -16.73
N LEU A 34 -10.22 -4.80 -17.20
CA LEU A 34 -9.22 -5.66 -17.83
C LEU A 34 -8.62 -6.66 -16.81
N ARG A 35 -8.43 -6.23 -15.57
CA ARG A 35 -7.98 -7.10 -14.48
C ARG A 35 -9.01 -8.19 -14.18
N GLU A 36 -10.29 -7.84 -14.09
CA GLU A 36 -11.38 -8.82 -13.90
C GLU A 36 -11.51 -9.83 -15.04
N ARG A 37 -11.18 -9.42 -16.28
CA ARG A 37 -11.16 -10.28 -17.46
C ARG A 37 -9.85 -11.04 -17.65
N GLU A 38 -8.89 -10.86 -16.73
CA GLU A 38 -7.53 -11.43 -16.82
C GLU A 38 -6.77 -11.03 -18.10
N ASP A 39 -7.12 -9.89 -18.72
CA ASP A 39 -6.45 -9.37 -19.92
C ASP A 39 -5.22 -8.54 -19.56
N ALA A 40 -4.21 -9.22 -19.04
CA ALA A 40 -2.95 -8.61 -18.60
C ALA A 40 -2.18 -7.93 -19.75
N GLN A 41 -2.29 -8.46 -20.97
CA GLN A 41 -1.57 -7.92 -22.12
C GLN A 41 -2.11 -6.55 -22.53
N THR A 42 -3.42 -6.43 -22.66
CA THR A 42 -4.07 -5.15 -23.00
C THR A 42 -3.88 -4.12 -21.87
N SER A 43 -4.03 -4.55 -20.62
CA SER A 43 -3.79 -3.69 -19.44
C SER A 43 -2.40 -3.07 -19.46
N ARG A 44 -1.36 -3.88 -19.65
CA ARG A 44 0.04 -3.40 -19.72
C ARG A 44 0.28 -2.47 -20.91
N ALA A 45 -0.20 -2.84 -22.11
CA ALA A 45 -0.04 -2.02 -23.30
C ALA A 45 -0.66 -0.63 -23.15
N LEU A 46 -1.86 -0.53 -22.56
CA LEU A 46 -2.52 0.74 -22.27
C LEU A 46 -1.79 1.53 -21.17
N ALA A 47 -1.22 0.86 -20.17
CA ALA A 47 -0.45 1.51 -19.12
C ALA A 47 0.88 2.09 -19.65
N ASP A 48 1.54 1.41 -20.59
CA ASP A 48 2.77 1.87 -21.25
C ASP A 48 2.51 3.15 -22.06
N ASP A 49 1.45 3.13 -22.87
CA ASP A 49 1.03 4.30 -23.66
C ASP A 49 0.64 5.48 -22.76
N PHE A 50 -0.12 5.19 -21.71
CA PHE A 50 -0.56 6.18 -20.75
C PHE A 50 0.63 6.87 -20.09
N TRP A 51 1.61 6.12 -19.58
CA TRP A 51 2.78 6.68 -18.93
C TRP A 51 3.59 7.61 -19.85
N THR A 52 3.75 7.21 -21.11
CA THR A 52 4.45 8.04 -22.11
C THR A 52 3.73 9.36 -22.35
N PHE A 53 2.40 9.32 -22.38
CA PHE A 53 1.57 10.45 -22.74
C PHE A 53 1.39 11.46 -21.60
N ILE A 54 1.23 11.02 -20.35
CA ILE A 54 0.89 11.90 -19.21
C ILE A 54 1.98 12.87 -18.82
N ARG A 55 3.23 12.59 -19.16
CA ARG A 55 4.37 13.45 -18.80
C ARG A 55 4.30 14.83 -19.46
N ASP A 56 3.66 14.91 -20.62
CA ASP A 56 3.54 16.12 -21.43
C ASP A 56 2.16 16.79 -21.31
N LEU A 57 1.31 16.33 -20.39
CA LEU A 57 -0.01 16.92 -20.18
C LEU A 57 0.08 18.34 -19.62
N PRO A 58 -0.69 19.29 -20.14
CA PRO A 58 -0.83 20.60 -19.54
C PRO A 58 -1.73 20.51 -18.29
N PHE A 59 -1.27 21.04 -17.18
CA PHE A 59 -2.05 21.21 -15.96
C PHE A 59 -2.24 22.70 -15.67
N ALA A 60 -3.43 23.06 -15.15
CA ALA A 60 -3.75 24.43 -14.81
C ALA A 60 -3.00 24.92 -13.56
N ALA A 61 -2.66 23.99 -12.65
CA ALA A 61 -1.94 24.26 -11.42
C ALA A 61 -0.96 23.13 -11.10
N GLU A 62 0.19 23.47 -10.48
CA GLU A 62 1.19 22.49 -10.05
C GLU A 62 0.65 21.52 -8.99
N GLU A 63 -0.25 21.98 -8.11
CA GLU A 63 -0.93 21.11 -7.14
C GLU A 63 -1.80 20.04 -7.82
N GLU A 64 -2.54 20.42 -8.88
CA GLU A 64 -3.32 19.47 -9.66
C GLU A 64 -2.42 18.43 -10.32
N ARG A 65 -1.30 18.86 -10.88
CA ARG A 65 -0.27 18.00 -11.46
C ARG A 65 0.29 17.04 -10.43
N ALA A 66 0.66 17.53 -9.25
CA ALA A 66 1.21 16.69 -8.17
C ALA A 66 0.20 15.64 -7.68
N ARG A 67 -1.06 15.99 -7.49
CA ARG A 67 -2.14 15.07 -7.14
C ARG A 67 -2.36 14.01 -8.23
N PHE A 68 -2.27 14.41 -9.48
CA PHE A 68 -2.41 13.50 -10.60
C PHE A 68 -1.27 12.48 -10.64
N PHE A 69 -0.01 12.93 -10.55
CA PHE A 69 1.15 12.02 -10.50
C PHE A 69 1.13 11.10 -9.29
N HIS A 70 0.67 11.57 -8.14
CA HIS A 70 0.44 10.71 -6.98
C HIS A 70 -0.54 9.57 -7.30
N ASN A 71 -1.71 9.88 -7.90
CA ASN A 71 -2.71 8.87 -8.22
C ASN A 71 -2.20 7.83 -9.24
N VAL A 72 -1.48 8.31 -10.25
CA VAL A 72 -0.82 7.44 -11.24
C VAL A 72 0.25 6.56 -10.61
N ALA A 73 1.04 7.12 -9.69
CA ALA A 73 2.04 6.38 -8.96
C ALA A 73 1.42 5.28 -8.08
N VAL A 74 0.29 5.57 -7.42
CA VAL A 74 -0.48 4.56 -6.67
C VAL A 74 -0.92 3.42 -7.59
N PHE A 75 -1.40 3.73 -8.80
CA PHE A 75 -1.78 2.70 -9.76
C PHE A 75 -0.60 1.78 -10.12
N PHE A 76 0.55 2.33 -10.54
CA PHE A 76 1.73 1.54 -10.88
C PHE A 76 2.36 0.86 -9.66
N GLY A 77 2.22 1.42 -8.47
CA GLY A 77 2.69 0.88 -7.20
C GLY A 77 1.80 -0.21 -6.59
N SER A 78 0.63 -0.46 -7.18
CA SER A 78 -0.30 -1.50 -6.73
C SER A 78 -0.02 -2.83 -7.43
N PRO A 79 -0.14 -3.99 -6.73
CA PRO A 79 0.01 -5.29 -7.37
C PRO A 79 -1.01 -5.50 -8.49
N GLY A 80 -0.55 -5.91 -9.66
CA GLY A 80 -1.41 -6.16 -10.81
C GLY A 80 -0.65 -6.29 -12.12
N PRO A 81 -1.35 -6.48 -13.25
CA PRO A 81 -0.72 -6.69 -14.55
C PRO A 81 0.15 -5.52 -15.03
N ALA A 82 -0.19 -4.29 -14.62
CA ALA A 82 0.52 -3.07 -14.98
C ALA A 82 1.45 -2.57 -13.87
N ALA A 83 1.68 -3.36 -12.81
CA ALA A 83 2.58 -2.98 -11.71
C ALA A 83 3.98 -2.67 -12.23
N ASP A 84 4.51 -1.50 -11.85
CA ASP A 84 5.82 -1.00 -12.29
C ASP A 84 6.41 -0.08 -11.22
N LEU A 85 7.36 -0.61 -10.45
CA LEU A 85 7.97 0.12 -9.35
C LEU A 85 8.78 1.35 -9.83
N THR A 86 9.38 1.29 -11.03
CA THR A 86 10.13 2.43 -11.57
C THR A 86 9.21 3.61 -11.85
N ARG A 87 8.08 3.37 -12.51
CA ARG A 87 7.06 4.40 -12.77
C ARG A 87 6.41 4.92 -11.51
N ALA A 88 6.16 4.03 -10.55
CA ALA A 88 5.65 4.43 -9.24
C ALA A 88 6.64 5.38 -8.53
N ARG A 89 7.95 5.05 -8.52
CA ARG A 89 9.00 5.92 -7.95
C ARG A 89 9.03 7.29 -8.63
N GLU A 90 9.04 7.35 -9.95
CA GLU A 90 9.04 8.60 -10.70
C GLU A 90 7.80 9.45 -10.38
N GLY A 91 6.60 8.86 -10.35
CA GLY A 91 5.36 9.57 -10.07
C GLY A 91 5.28 10.07 -8.63
N PHE A 92 5.70 9.27 -7.63
CA PHE A 92 5.75 9.73 -6.24
C PHE A 92 6.80 10.82 -6.04
N SER A 93 7.97 10.73 -6.68
CA SER A 93 9.00 11.78 -6.62
C SER A 93 8.49 13.09 -7.22
N ALA A 94 7.77 13.04 -8.34
CA ALA A 94 7.15 14.22 -8.93
C ALA A 94 6.08 14.85 -8.03
N ALA A 95 5.31 14.04 -7.30
CA ALA A 95 4.34 14.54 -6.33
C ALA A 95 5.02 15.16 -5.09
N LEU A 96 6.05 14.52 -4.55
CA LEU A 96 6.80 15.02 -3.39
C LEU A 96 7.50 16.35 -3.67
N ALA A 97 8.02 16.55 -4.89
CA ALA A 97 8.66 17.81 -5.28
C ALA A 97 7.75 19.03 -5.08
N HIS A 98 6.43 18.87 -5.19
CA HIS A 98 5.47 19.94 -4.92
C HIS A 98 5.05 19.99 -3.44
N PHE A 99 4.72 18.82 -2.85
CA PHE A 99 4.13 18.80 -1.50
C PHE A 99 5.15 19.01 -0.38
N ASP A 100 6.44 18.84 -0.61
CA ASP A 100 7.50 19.19 0.34
C ASP A 100 7.54 20.68 0.67
N GLU A 101 7.12 21.54 -0.26
CA GLU A 101 7.10 22.99 -0.10
C GLU A 101 5.84 23.48 0.65
N HIS A 102 4.79 22.63 0.80
CA HIS A 102 3.48 23.01 1.34
C HIS A 102 3.09 22.12 2.53
N GLU A 103 3.67 22.35 3.68
CA GLU A 103 3.57 21.52 4.89
C GLU A 103 2.15 21.29 5.43
N GLU A 104 1.20 22.18 5.18
CA GLU A 104 -0.11 22.19 5.86
C GLU A 104 -1.13 21.17 5.32
N SER A 105 -0.96 20.64 4.10
CA SER A 105 -2.04 19.94 3.39
C SER A 105 -2.28 18.49 3.82
N GLY A 106 -1.35 17.86 4.51
CA GLY A 106 -1.37 16.41 4.79
C GLY A 106 -1.17 15.53 3.54
N TRP A 107 -0.97 16.14 2.37
CA TRP A 107 -0.65 15.45 1.15
C TRP A 107 0.76 14.86 1.20
N HIS A 108 1.72 15.59 1.74
CA HIS A 108 3.08 15.10 1.93
C HIS A 108 3.10 13.73 2.64
N ALA A 109 2.49 13.63 3.83
CA ALA A 109 2.39 12.37 4.56
C ALA A 109 1.63 11.27 3.80
N ARG A 110 0.65 11.63 2.97
CA ARG A 110 -0.07 10.68 2.12
C ARG A 110 0.81 10.13 1.01
N VAL A 111 1.57 10.99 0.35
CA VAL A 111 2.49 10.59 -0.73
C VAL A 111 3.58 9.67 -0.18
N LEU A 112 4.22 10.05 0.93
CA LEU A 112 5.22 9.24 1.61
C LEU A 112 4.67 7.86 2.00
N HIS A 113 3.47 7.81 2.59
CA HIS A 113 2.81 6.56 2.95
C HIS A 113 2.57 5.66 1.74
N ASN A 114 2.01 6.20 0.66
CA ASN A 114 1.68 5.42 -0.52
C ASN A 114 2.95 4.98 -1.28
N TYR A 115 3.99 5.81 -1.26
CA TYR A 115 5.28 5.42 -1.82
C TYR A 115 5.91 4.27 -1.03
N GLY A 116 5.95 4.35 0.30
CA GLY A 116 6.39 3.25 1.16
C GLY A 116 5.56 1.97 0.94
N THR A 117 4.24 2.11 0.72
CA THR A 117 3.36 0.99 0.41
C THR A 117 3.71 0.34 -0.94
N ALA A 118 3.97 1.12 -1.98
CA ALA A 118 4.38 0.62 -3.29
C ALA A 118 5.71 -0.16 -3.20
N LEU A 119 6.71 0.38 -2.49
CA LEU A 119 7.96 -0.29 -2.22
C LEU A 119 7.77 -1.57 -1.41
N SER A 120 6.93 -1.53 -0.38
CA SER A 120 6.62 -2.70 0.42
C SER A 120 5.92 -3.80 -0.40
N ASN A 121 5.09 -3.46 -1.36
CA ASN A 121 4.36 -4.43 -2.17
C ASN A 121 5.19 -5.01 -3.32
N LEU A 122 5.92 -4.18 -4.04
CA LEU A 122 6.61 -4.52 -5.29
C LEU A 122 8.12 -4.67 -5.12
N GLY A 123 8.71 -4.07 -4.09
CA GLY A 123 10.13 -4.17 -3.79
C GLY A 123 10.53 -5.61 -3.44
N SER A 124 11.67 -6.04 -3.98
CA SER A 124 12.18 -7.41 -3.82
C SER A 124 13.52 -7.45 -3.08
N THR A 125 14.08 -6.30 -2.74
CA THR A 125 15.39 -6.20 -2.09
C THR A 125 15.29 -5.64 -0.66
N ALA A 126 16.27 -5.91 0.18
CA ALA A 126 16.38 -5.29 1.50
C ALA A 126 16.46 -3.75 1.40
N ALA A 127 17.09 -3.22 0.35
CA ALA A 127 17.17 -1.79 0.11
C ALA A 127 15.79 -1.16 -0.16
N ASP A 128 14.94 -1.80 -0.98
CA ASP A 128 13.57 -1.34 -1.24
C ASP A 128 12.74 -1.31 0.05
N LEU A 129 12.84 -2.36 0.88
CA LEU A 129 12.10 -2.43 2.15
C LEU A 129 12.64 -1.46 3.20
N SER A 130 13.95 -1.22 3.24
CA SER A 130 14.55 -0.20 4.11
C SER A 130 14.08 1.21 3.72
N GLU A 131 14.03 1.50 2.42
CA GLU A 131 13.47 2.75 1.91
C GLU A 131 11.97 2.87 2.25
N ALA A 132 11.19 1.80 2.12
CA ALA A 132 9.78 1.78 2.53
C ALA A 132 9.61 2.15 4.01
N VAL A 133 10.42 1.55 4.89
CA VAL A 133 10.41 1.85 6.34
C VAL A 133 10.74 3.31 6.59
N ALA A 134 11.78 3.86 5.97
CA ALA A 134 12.16 5.25 6.12
C ALA A 134 11.05 6.23 5.67
N LEU A 135 10.36 5.92 4.58
CA LEU A 135 9.21 6.71 4.10
C LEU A 135 8.02 6.64 5.07
N PHE A 136 7.75 5.48 5.66
CA PHE A 136 6.71 5.35 6.69
C PHE A 136 7.06 6.14 7.96
N GLU A 137 8.31 6.12 8.40
CA GLU A 137 8.78 6.92 9.54
C GLU A 137 8.61 8.43 9.28
N GLN A 138 8.98 8.90 8.09
CA GLN A 138 8.72 10.28 7.68
C GLN A 138 7.23 10.58 7.66
N ALA A 139 6.39 9.71 7.08
CA ALA A 139 4.94 9.91 7.08
C ALA A 139 4.36 10.00 8.51
N LEU A 140 4.89 9.22 9.45
CA LEU A 140 4.46 9.22 10.85
C LEU A 140 4.82 10.52 11.58
N SER A 141 5.92 11.19 11.24
CA SER A 141 6.30 12.49 11.83
C SER A 141 5.28 13.60 11.51
N TRP A 142 4.56 13.49 10.37
CA TRP A 142 3.51 14.41 9.95
C TRP A 142 2.10 14.02 10.41
N ARG A 143 1.92 12.82 11.00
CA ARG A 143 0.62 12.29 11.43
C ARG A 143 0.46 12.47 12.93
N THR A 144 -0.02 13.63 13.33
CA THR A 144 -0.34 14.00 14.70
C THR A 144 -1.53 13.19 15.26
N SER A 145 -1.82 13.33 16.55
CA SER A 145 -2.97 12.71 17.24
C SER A 145 -4.32 12.96 16.57
N GLU A 146 -4.49 14.08 15.87
CA GLU A 146 -5.72 14.41 15.13
C GLU A 146 -5.97 13.50 13.91
N ARG A 147 -4.95 12.78 13.44
CA ARG A 147 -5.01 11.85 12.31
C ARG A 147 -4.70 10.43 12.72
N GLU A 148 -5.19 10.03 13.87
CA GLU A 148 -4.86 8.78 14.54
C GLU A 148 -5.15 7.54 13.66
N ILE A 149 -6.31 7.49 12.97
CA ILE A 149 -6.64 6.38 12.06
C ILE A 149 -5.59 6.26 10.95
N ALA A 150 -5.20 7.37 10.32
CA ALA A 150 -4.18 7.36 9.27
C ALA A 150 -2.81 6.94 9.82
N ARG A 151 -2.49 7.30 11.07
CA ARG A 151 -1.31 6.82 11.79
C ARG A 151 -1.34 5.31 11.95
N GLY A 152 -2.47 4.73 12.39
CA GLY A 152 -2.65 3.29 12.53
C GLY A 152 -2.49 2.52 11.22
N VAL A 153 -2.91 3.10 10.08
CA VAL A 153 -2.69 2.52 8.75
C VAL A 153 -1.21 2.49 8.40
N THR A 154 -0.48 3.59 8.65
CA THR A 154 0.97 3.66 8.35
C THR A 154 1.78 2.71 9.22
N LEU A 155 1.48 2.66 10.52
CA LEU A 155 2.12 1.73 11.46
C LEU A 155 1.94 0.27 11.06
N HIS A 156 0.72 -0.09 10.62
CA HIS A 156 0.44 -1.44 10.14
C HIS A 156 1.31 -1.81 8.92
N ASN A 157 1.35 -0.95 7.90
CA ASN A 157 2.14 -1.20 6.70
C ASN A 157 3.65 -1.20 7.00
N MET A 158 4.12 -0.30 7.87
CA MET A 158 5.50 -0.29 8.34
C MET A 158 5.87 -1.58 9.07
N GLY A 159 4.98 -2.10 9.93
CA GLY A 159 5.21 -3.36 10.62
C GLY A 159 5.36 -4.54 9.66
N ILE A 160 4.53 -4.60 8.60
CA ILE A 160 4.65 -5.64 7.56
C ILE A 160 5.99 -5.50 6.81
N ALA A 161 6.38 -4.28 6.43
CA ALA A 161 7.65 -4.03 5.74
C ALA A 161 8.85 -4.44 6.59
N LEU A 162 8.85 -4.10 7.88
CA LEU A 162 9.90 -4.48 8.84
C LEU A 162 10.02 -6.00 9.00
N ARG A 163 8.90 -6.73 9.08
CA ARG A 163 8.94 -8.20 9.16
C ARG A 163 9.54 -8.81 7.89
N ARG A 164 9.15 -8.31 6.71
CA ARG A 164 9.75 -8.75 5.44
C ARG A 164 11.23 -8.38 5.33
N LEU A 165 11.61 -7.22 5.83
CA LEU A 165 13.02 -6.81 5.87
C LEU A 165 13.85 -7.77 6.74
N ALA A 166 13.32 -8.21 7.89
CA ALA A 166 13.97 -9.22 8.73
C ALA A 166 14.20 -10.57 8.03
N GLU A 167 13.36 -10.92 7.04
CA GLU A 167 13.54 -12.14 6.23
C GLU A 167 14.67 -11.98 5.19
N LEU A 168 14.91 -10.76 4.70
CA LEU A 168 15.93 -10.46 3.66
C LEU A 168 17.27 -10.01 4.23
N ASP A 169 17.28 -9.46 5.45
CA ASP A 169 18.45 -8.96 6.15
C ASP A 169 18.55 -9.63 7.54
N PRO A 170 19.20 -10.79 7.64
CA PRO A 170 19.20 -11.59 8.87
C PRO A 170 20.06 -11.03 10.01
N GLU A 171 21.06 -10.18 9.74
CA GLU A 171 21.94 -9.65 10.80
C GLU A 171 21.20 -8.78 11.83
N PRO A 172 20.39 -7.75 11.43
CA PRO A 172 19.56 -6.98 12.35
C PRO A 172 18.12 -7.54 12.48
N ALA A 173 17.86 -8.81 12.10
CA ALA A 173 16.49 -9.35 12.04
C ALA A 173 15.72 -9.21 13.36
N ALA A 174 16.38 -9.42 14.51
CA ALA A 174 15.74 -9.29 15.81
C ALA A 174 15.29 -7.85 16.11
N ASP A 175 16.07 -6.84 15.69
CA ASP A 175 15.69 -5.43 15.81
C ASP A 175 14.50 -5.11 14.89
N HIS A 176 14.55 -5.52 13.62
CA HIS A 176 13.45 -5.33 12.68
C HIS A 176 12.16 -5.98 13.16
N LEU A 177 12.22 -7.21 13.68
CA LEU A 177 11.05 -7.90 14.25
C LEU A 177 10.53 -7.20 15.51
N GLY A 178 11.41 -6.72 16.39
CA GLY A 178 11.04 -5.95 17.57
C GLY A 178 10.28 -4.67 17.22
N ARG A 179 10.79 -3.90 16.25
CA ARG A 179 10.15 -2.69 15.71
C ARG A 179 8.84 -3.02 14.99
N SER A 180 8.78 -4.12 14.23
CA SER A 180 7.55 -4.62 13.61
C SER A 180 6.46 -4.90 14.64
N ALA A 181 6.80 -5.65 15.70
CA ALA A 181 5.85 -5.97 16.76
C ALA A 181 5.33 -4.73 17.48
N ALA A 182 6.19 -3.75 17.74
CA ALA A 182 5.78 -2.47 18.34
C ALA A 182 4.81 -1.69 17.44
N ALA A 183 5.13 -1.55 16.16
CA ALA A 183 4.30 -0.84 15.19
C ALA A 183 2.92 -1.52 15.01
N LEU A 184 2.89 -2.84 14.87
CA LEU A 184 1.64 -3.61 14.68
C LEU A 184 0.77 -3.58 15.94
N ARG A 185 1.37 -3.58 17.13
CA ARG A 185 0.64 -3.44 18.41
C ARG A 185 -0.02 -2.07 18.50
N GLU A 186 0.72 -0.99 18.26
CA GLU A 186 0.15 0.37 18.26
C GLU A 186 -0.94 0.52 17.19
N ALA A 187 -0.74 -0.04 16.00
CA ALA A 187 -1.77 -0.06 14.95
C ALA A 187 -3.05 -0.79 15.40
N ALA A 188 -2.93 -1.95 16.06
CA ALA A 188 -4.05 -2.69 16.61
C ALA A 188 -4.77 -1.86 17.69
N GLU A 189 -4.06 -1.26 18.63
CA GLU A 189 -4.64 -0.42 19.68
C GLU A 189 -5.44 0.76 19.09
N ILE A 190 -4.88 1.48 18.11
CA ILE A 190 -5.59 2.56 17.42
C ILE A 190 -6.85 2.04 16.76
N ARG A 191 -6.75 0.98 15.98
CA ARG A 191 -7.89 0.40 15.24
C ARG A 191 -8.97 -0.13 16.17
N GLY A 192 -8.59 -0.75 17.30
CA GLY A 192 -9.52 -1.20 18.33
C GLY A 192 -10.27 -0.06 18.98
N ARG A 193 -9.60 1.04 19.39
CA ARG A 193 -10.26 2.23 19.95
C ARG A 193 -11.26 2.88 19.01
N HIS A 194 -11.02 2.81 17.70
CA HIS A 194 -11.90 3.37 16.66
C HIS A 194 -12.95 2.38 16.12
N GLY A 195 -13.05 1.17 16.70
CA GLY A 195 -14.03 0.16 16.27
C GLY A 195 -13.82 -0.39 14.86
N LEU A 196 -12.60 -0.31 14.32
CA LEU A 196 -12.24 -0.78 12.98
C LEU A 196 -11.95 -2.29 13.02
N VAL A 197 -12.96 -3.10 13.28
CA VAL A 197 -12.86 -4.54 13.63
C VAL A 197 -12.03 -5.30 12.59
N GLU A 198 -12.31 -5.18 11.29
CA GLU A 198 -11.54 -5.88 10.26
C GLU A 198 -10.07 -5.49 10.25
N SER A 199 -9.80 -4.19 10.30
CA SER A 199 -8.43 -3.69 10.31
C SER A 199 -7.69 -4.06 11.60
N HIS A 200 -8.41 -4.12 12.74
CA HIS A 200 -7.88 -4.58 14.02
C HIS A 200 -7.48 -6.06 13.93
N ALA A 201 -8.37 -6.93 13.45
CA ALA A 201 -8.09 -8.34 13.24
C ALA A 201 -6.86 -8.56 12.34
N LEU A 202 -6.73 -7.80 11.24
CA LEU A 202 -5.56 -7.85 10.36
C LEU A 202 -4.28 -7.43 11.09
N SER A 203 -4.33 -6.38 11.93
CA SER A 203 -3.15 -5.98 12.72
C SER A 203 -2.75 -7.04 13.74
N LEU A 204 -3.70 -7.65 14.43
CA LEU A 204 -3.46 -8.74 15.37
C LEU A 204 -2.86 -9.97 14.66
N PHE A 205 -3.37 -10.31 13.49
CA PHE A 205 -2.86 -11.42 12.69
C PHE A 205 -1.38 -11.21 12.29
N HIS A 206 -1.03 -10.03 11.77
CA HIS A 206 0.35 -9.73 11.42
C HIS A 206 1.26 -9.57 12.64
N LEU A 207 0.75 -9.07 13.77
CA LEU A 207 1.46 -9.06 15.05
C LEU A 207 1.78 -10.47 15.50
N ALA A 208 0.82 -11.40 15.38
CA ALA A 208 1.02 -12.81 15.73
C ALA A 208 2.12 -13.45 14.89
N LEU A 209 2.14 -13.22 13.56
CA LEU A 209 3.21 -13.69 12.68
C LEU A 209 4.59 -13.16 13.09
N THR A 210 4.66 -11.89 13.48
CA THR A 210 5.92 -11.27 13.94
C THR A 210 6.37 -11.85 15.29
N LEU A 211 5.43 -12.06 16.22
CA LEU A 211 5.71 -12.68 17.53
C LEU A 211 6.14 -14.14 17.40
N GLU A 212 5.57 -14.89 16.47
CA GLU A 212 6.01 -16.23 16.09
C GLU A 212 7.49 -16.22 15.65
N SER A 213 7.86 -15.30 14.75
CA SER A 213 9.26 -15.13 14.32
C SER A 213 10.20 -14.72 15.45
N LEU A 214 9.68 -14.07 16.50
CA LEU A 214 10.43 -13.73 17.73
C LEU A 214 10.44 -14.87 18.77
N ASN A 215 9.88 -16.04 18.47
CA ASN A 215 9.67 -17.15 19.41
C ASN A 215 8.83 -16.79 20.66
N ARG A 216 7.97 -15.76 20.57
CA ARG A 216 7.03 -15.33 21.63
C ARG A 216 5.71 -16.08 21.46
N THR A 217 5.77 -17.41 21.59
CA THR A 217 4.73 -18.37 21.20
C THR A 217 3.38 -18.09 21.86
N GLU A 218 3.34 -17.87 23.19
CA GLU A 218 2.08 -17.64 23.90
C GLU A 218 1.37 -16.32 23.48
N GLU A 219 2.15 -15.26 23.25
CA GLU A 219 1.59 -14.01 22.80
C GLU A 219 1.09 -14.10 21.34
N ALA A 220 1.84 -14.80 20.49
CA ALA A 220 1.42 -15.08 19.11
C ALA A 220 0.10 -15.86 19.08
N ARG A 221 0.00 -16.92 19.87
CA ARG A 221 -1.19 -17.76 20.00
C ARG A 221 -2.42 -16.94 20.40
N LEU A 222 -2.28 -16.06 21.39
CA LEU A 222 -3.38 -15.19 21.83
C LEU A 222 -3.81 -14.22 20.73
N CYS A 223 -2.85 -13.58 20.03
CA CYS A 223 -3.17 -12.66 18.93
C CYS A 223 -3.87 -13.37 17.78
N PHE A 224 -3.45 -14.59 17.39
CA PHE A 224 -4.13 -15.38 16.38
C PHE A 224 -5.56 -15.73 16.80
N ARG A 225 -5.79 -16.10 18.05
CA ARG A 225 -7.13 -16.42 18.56
C ARG A 225 -8.05 -15.21 18.48
N TYR A 226 -7.62 -14.04 18.97
CA TYR A 226 -8.42 -12.81 18.88
C TYR A 226 -8.72 -12.41 17.43
N ALA A 227 -7.73 -12.50 16.53
CA ALA A 227 -7.94 -12.25 15.12
C ALA A 227 -8.97 -13.21 14.51
N ALA A 228 -8.93 -14.50 14.87
CA ALA A 228 -9.87 -15.51 14.40
C ALA A 228 -11.31 -15.19 14.84
N ASP A 229 -11.50 -14.84 16.12
CA ASP A 229 -12.82 -14.49 16.66
C ASP A 229 -13.43 -13.28 15.95
N GLU A 230 -12.63 -12.25 15.68
CA GLU A 230 -13.09 -11.07 14.95
C GLU A 230 -13.37 -11.37 13.46
N PHE A 231 -12.56 -12.18 12.79
CA PHE A 231 -12.83 -12.62 11.42
C PHE A 231 -14.14 -13.43 11.33
N ASP A 232 -14.47 -14.23 12.35
CA ASP A 232 -15.74 -14.94 12.39
C ASP A 232 -16.95 -14.00 12.53
N VAL A 233 -16.86 -13.00 13.40
CA VAL A 233 -17.91 -11.96 13.55
C VAL A 233 -18.17 -11.27 12.21
N LEU A 234 -17.12 -11.10 11.39
CA LEU A 234 -17.20 -10.50 10.05
C LEU A 234 -17.63 -11.49 8.96
N GLY A 235 -17.84 -12.76 9.28
CA GLY A 235 -18.14 -13.81 8.30
C GLY A 235 -16.98 -14.20 7.41
N LYS A 236 -15.74 -13.81 7.72
CA LYS A 236 -14.51 -14.12 6.98
C LYS A 236 -13.97 -15.48 7.36
N LYS A 237 -14.73 -16.54 7.03
CA LYS A 237 -14.47 -17.93 7.44
C LYS A 237 -13.09 -18.45 7.10
N GLN A 238 -12.56 -18.12 5.92
CA GLN A 238 -11.22 -18.56 5.51
C GLN A 238 -10.12 -17.93 6.36
N SER A 239 -10.17 -16.62 6.60
CA SER A 239 -9.22 -15.91 7.45
C SER A 239 -9.27 -16.40 8.90
N ALA A 240 -10.48 -16.63 9.41
CA ALA A 240 -10.69 -17.21 10.75
C ALA A 240 -10.09 -18.63 10.86
N ALA A 241 -10.29 -19.48 9.85
CA ALA A 241 -9.74 -20.82 9.84
C ALA A 241 -8.20 -20.81 9.85
N ILE A 242 -7.57 -19.97 9.02
CA ILE A 242 -6.11 -19.82 8.99
C ILE A 242 -5.57 -19.37 10.35
N ALA A 243 -6.20 -18.37 10.96
CA ALA A 243 -5.76 -17.87 12.26
C ALA A 243 -5.92 -18.93 13.37
N ARG A 244 -6.98 -19.74 13.38
CA ARG A 244 -7.16 -20.85 14.32
C ARG A 244 -6.14 -21.96 14.13
N GLU A 245 -5.88 -22.34 12.89
CA GLU A 245 -4.89 -23.36 12.57
C GLU A 245 -3.50 -22.96 13.12
N ARG A 246 -3.11 -21.70 12.88
CA ARG A 246 -1.87 -21.14 13.43
C ARG A 246 -1.85 -21.15 14.97
N SER A 247 -2.95 -20.74 15.60
CA SER A 247 -3.06 -20.76 17.06
C SER A 247 -2.95 -22.18 17.63
N ALA A 248 -3.62 -23.16 17.03
CA ALA A 248 -3.60 -24.55 17.46
C ALA A 248 -2.22 -25.23 17.28
N ALA A 249 -1.50 -24.87 16.20
CA ALA A 249 -0.13 -25.39 15.98
C ALA A 249 0.89 -24.93 17.05
N MET A 250 0.50 -23.96 17.89
CA MET A 250 1.33 -23.43 18.99
C MET A 250 0.92 -23.96 20.37
N GLU A 251 -0.02 -24.90 20.42
CA GLU A 251 -0.36 -25.58 21.67
C GLU A 251 0.77 -26.54 22.06
N PRO A 252 1.13 -26.63 23.37
CA PRO A 252 2.23 -27.45 23.86
C PRO A 252 1.99 -28.95 23.72
#